data_21df35b9868df20d34ae3201611b1188
#
_entry.id   21df35b9868df20d34ae3201611b1188
#
_cell.length_a   1.000
_cell.length_b   1.000
_cell.length_c   1.000
_cell.angle_alpha   90.00
_cell.angle_beta   90.00
_cell.angle_gamma   90.00
#
_symmetry.space_group_name_H-M   'P 1'
#
loop_
_entity.id
_entity.type
_entity.pdbx_description
1 polymer ?
#
loop_
_entity_poly.entity_id
_entity_poly.type
_entity_poly.pdbx_seq_one_letter_code
_entity_poly.pdbx_strand_id
1 'polypeptide(L)'
;FHRCEDGIKLHGHRGTFLVYPIEYKKGKPKVTEEDKLQLVAQALCLEEMFSTNISEGALFYGETRRREVVIITEELRQEVIKMFQEMHQYYERGYTPKVKKSKACNSCSLKEICLPKLEKTISVSDYIAQALKEDEQ
;
A
#
# COMPACT_ATOMS: atom_id res chain seq x y z
N PHE A 1 9.20 -20.40 5.21
CA PHE A 1 9.19 -20.86 6.61
C PHE A 1 10.48 -21.60 6.90
N HIS A 2 11.12 -21.29 8.03
CA HIS A 2 12.29 -22.00 8.54
C HIS A 2 11.89 -22.78 9.79
N ARG A 3 12.34 -24.03 9.92
CA ARG A 3 12.14 -24.82 11.15
C ARG A 3 12.89 -24.18 12.31
N CYS A 4 12.22 -24.03 13.44
CA CYS A 4 12.78 -23.50 14.69
C CYS A 4 12.05 -24.10 15.89
N GLU A 5 12.61 -23.97 17.08
CA GLU A 5 11.98 -24.49 18.32
C GLU A 5 10.83 -23.59 18.78
N ASP A 6 10.93 -22.28 18.61
CA ASP A 6 9.98 -21.27 19.09
C ASP A 6 9.04 -20.69 18.00
N GLY A 7 8.80 -21.47 16.91
CA GLY A 7 7.98 -21.00 15.80
C GLY A 7 6.50 -21.38 15.95
N ILE A 8 5.74 -21.03 14.91
CA ILE A 8 4.32 -21.38 14.77
C ILE A 8 4.16 -22.82 14.29
N LYS A 9 3.06 -23.48 14.66
CA LYS A 9 2.63 -24.77 14.11
C LYS A 9 1.76 -24.53 12.89
N LEU A 10 2.10 -25.18 11.78
CA LEU A 10 1.29 -25.15 10.57
C LEU A 10 0.45 -26.41 10.44
N HIS A 11 -0.83 -26.26 10.10
CA HIS A 11 -1.72 -27.40 9.88
C HIS A 11 -1.15 -28.32 8.78
N GLY A 12 -1.13 -29.62 9.02
CA GLY A 12 -0.60 -30.61 8.06
C GLY A 12 0.94 -30.71 8.00
N HIS A 13 1.69 -29.91 8.76
CA HIS A 13 3.15 -29.96 8.79
C HIS A 13 3.69 -30.33 10.17
N ARG A 14 4.71 -31.19 10.20
CA ARG A 14 5.40 -31.58 11.46
C ARG A 14 6.46 -30.53 11.80
N GLY A 15 6.49 -30.10 13.06
CA GLY A 15 7.45 -29.13 13.59
C GLY A 15 6.89 -27.72 13.71
N THR A 16 7.75 -26.80 14.12
CA THR A 16 7.50 -25.38 14.28
C THR A 16 8.33 -24.57 13.28
N PHE A 17 7.81 -23.42 12.85
CA PHE A 17 8.34 -22.66 11.73
C PHE A 17 8.34 -21.18 12.03
N LEU A 18 9.40 -20.48 11.67
CA LEU A 18 9.40 -19.00 11.62
C LEU A 18 8.67 -18.51 10.39
N VAL A 19 7.85 -17.49 10.58
CA VAL A 19 7.20 -16.75 9.49
C VAL A 19 8.19 -15.70 8.99
N TYR A 20 8.45 -15.71 7.68
CA TYR A 20 9.35 -14.75 7.06
C TYR A 20 8.67 -14.22 5.78
N PRO A 21 8.09 -13.01 5.81
CA PRO A 21 7.42 -12.45 4.65
C PRO A 21 8.42 -12.05 3.57
N ILE A 22 8.07 -12.35 2.31
CA ILE A 22 8.87 -11.96 1.15
C ILE A 22 7.93 -11.31 0.14
N GLU A 23 8.13 -10.01 -0.09
CA GLU A 23 7.40 -9.27 -1.13
C GLU A 23 8.15 -9.35 -2.46
N TYR A 24 7.47 -9.83 -3.49
CA TYR A 24 8.02 -9.93 -4.85
C TYR A 24 7.85 -8.62 -5.63
N LYS A 25 8.94 -8.12 -6.17
CA LYS A 25 8.99 -6.96 -7.07
C LYS A 25 9.50 -7.35 -8.45
N LYS A 26 8.74 -7.01 -9.48
CA LYS A 26 9.07 -7.40 -10.87
C LYS A 26 10.32 -6.70 -11.41
N GLY A 27 10.60 -5.47 -10.99
CA GLY A 27 11.66 -4.62 -11.56
C GLY A 27 13.05 -4.81 -10.93
N LYS A 28 13.90 -3.81 -11.16
CA LYS A 28 15.22 -3.66 -10.52
C LYS A 28 15.07 -3.15 -9.09
N PRO A 29 16.09 -3.36 -8.22
CA PRO A 29 16.08 -2.81 -6.88
C PRO A 29 15.84 -1.31 -6.90
N LYS A 30 14.75 -0.90 -6.28
CA LYS A 30 14.38 0.47 -6.04
C LYS A 30 13.70 0.50 -4.68
N VAL A 31 14.52 0.44 -3.62
CA VAL A 31 13.98 0.46 -2.26
C VAL A 31 13.33 1.80 -2.03
N THR A 32 12.02 1.82 -2.09
CA THR A 32 11.21 2.98 -1.74
C THR A 32 10.62 2.76 -0.36
N GLU A 33 10.28 3.82 0.34
CA GLU A 33 9.61 3.72 1.64
C GLU A 33 8.27 2.97 1.51
N GLU A 34 7.55 3.16 0.39
CA GLU A 34 6.28 2.49 0.12
C GLU A 34 6.43 0.96 0.06
N ASP A 35 7.54 0.46 -0.51
CA ASP A 35 7.81 -0.97 -0.59
C ASP A 35 8.07 -1.57 0.80
N LYS A 36 8.78 -0.84 1.68
CA LYS A 36 9.00 -1.26 3.06
C LYS A 36 7.68 -1.25 3.85
N LEU A 37 6.90 -0.18 3.74
CA LEU A 37 5.61 -0.07 4.42
C LEU A 37 4.64 -1.18 3.99
N GLN A 38 4.62 -1.56 2.71
CA GLN A 38 3.83 -2.69 2.23
C GLN A 38 4.26 -4.01 2.91
N LEU A 39 5.56 -4.27 3.00
CA LEU A 39 6.09 -5.46 3.67
C LEU A 39 5.76 -5.47 5.16
N VAL A 40 5.88 -4.32 5.83
CA VAL A 40 5.52 -4.18 7.26
C VAL A 40 4.02 -4.40 7.47
N ALA A 41 3.16 -3.88 6.60
CA ALA A 41 1.73 -4.12 6.66
C ALA A 41 1.40 -5.63 6.56
N GLN A 42 2.05 -6.34 5.65
CA GLN A 42 1.90 -7.80 5.52
C GLN A 42 2.39 -8.52 6.79
N ALA A 43 3.51 -8.08 7.36
CA ALA A 43 4.04 -8.67 8.59
C ALA A 43 3.06 -8.49 9.77
N LEU A 44 2.48 -7.30 9.96
CA LEU A 44 1.49 -7.05 11.02
C LEU A 44 0.26 -7.95 10.87
N CYS A 45 -0.26 -8.13 9.64
CA CYS A 45 -1.35 -9.05 9.39
C CYS A 45 -0.99 -10.51 9.73
N LEU A 46 0.22 -10.95 9.37
CA LEU A 46 0.69 -12.30 9.67
C LEU A 46 0.93 -12.52 11.18
N GLU A 47 1.43 -11.51 11.88
CA GLU A 47 1.58 -11.54 13.34
C GLU A 47 0.25 -11.75 14.05
N GLU A 48 -0.79 -11.01 13.62
CA GLU A 48 -2.15 -11.17 14.15
C GLU A 48 -2.70 -12.57 13.84
N MET A 49 -2.59 -13.03 12.59
CA MET A 49 -3.11 -14.33 12.16
C MET A 49 -2.45 -15.50 12.89
N PHE A 50 -1.17 -15.43 13.19
CA PHE A 50 -0.39 -16.52 13.75
C PHE A 50 0.01 -16.32 15.21
N SER A 51 -0.39 -15.21 15.83
CA SER A 51 -0.01 -14.83 17.20
C SER A 51 1.50 -14.94 17.42
N THR A 52 2.28 -14.37 16.50
CA THR A 52 3.75 -14.41 16.48
C THR A 52 4.33 -13.01 16.34
N ASN A 53 5.64 -12.88 16.44
CA ASN A 53 6.35 -11.63 16.17
C ASN A 53 7.29 -11.82 14.98
N ILE A 54 7.31 -10.85 14.06
CA ILE A 54 8.15 -10.88 12.85
C ILE A 54 9.08 -9.68 12.89
N SER A 55 10.36 -9.93 13.13
CA SER A 55 11.39 -8.89 13.25
C SER A 55 11.97 -8.42 11.91
N GLU A 56 11.84 -9.25 10.87
CA GLU A 56 12.39 -8.95 9.54
C GLU A 56 11.61 -9.65 8.44
N GLY A 57 11.78 -9.15 7.22
CA GLY A 57 11.30 -9.76 5.99
C GLY A 57 12.20 -9.37 4.83
N ALA A 58 11.80 -9.61 3.60
CA ALA A 58 12.61 -9.25 2.45
C ALA A 58 11.78 -8.76 1.26
N LEU A 59 12.39 -7.87 0.49
CA LEU A 59 11.98 -7.52 -0.87
C LEU A 59 12.79 -8.39 -1.83
N PHE A 60 12.11 -9.10 -2.73
CA PHE A 60 12.77 -9.92 -3.76
C PHE A 60 12.56 -9.31 -5.15
N TYR A 61 13.64 -8.92 -5.80
CA TYR A 61 13.63 -8.31 -7.11
C TYR A 61 13.87 -9.34 -8.22
N GLY A 62 12.83 -9.60 -9.03
CA GLY A 62 12.84 -10.66 -10.04
C GLY A 62 13.87 -10.47 -11.16
N GLU A 63 14.13 -9.24 -11.62
CA GLU A 63 15.12 -8.97 -12.68
C GLU A 63 16.54 -9.30 -12.25
N THR A 64 16.93 -8.91 -11.05
CA THR A 64 18.29 -9.11 -10.53
C THR A 64 18.43 -10.38 -9.72
N ARG A 65 17.33 -11.06 -9.41
CA ARG A 65 17.25 -12.20 -8.49
C ARG A 65 17.91 -11.92 -7.14
N ARG A 66 17.82 -10.67 -6.69
CA ARG A 66 18.38 -10.24 -5.40
C ARG A 66 17.31 -10.11 -4.35
N ARG A 67 17.67 -10.46 -3.15
CA ARG A 67 16.86 -10.27 -1.95
C ARG A 67 17.47 -9.15 -1.12
N GLU A 68 16.63 -8.26 -0.67
CA GLU A 68 16.99 -7.16 0.23
C GLU A 68 16.23 -7.34 1.53
N VAL A 69 16.95 -7.49 2.62
CA VAL A 69 16.40 -7.68 3.96
C VAL A 69 15.89 -6.33 4.48
N VAL A 70 14.70 -6.33 5.03
CA VAL A 70 14.08 -5.19 5.71
C VAL A 70 13.85 -5.54 7.16
N ILE A 71 14.48 -4.79 8.05
CA ILE A 71 14.22 -4.89 9.50
C ILE A 71 12.91 -4.17 9.81
N ILE A 72 12.01 -4.84 10.48
CA ILE A 72 10.70 -4.32 10.86
C ILE A 72 10.83 -3.62 12.22
N THR A 73 11.10 -2.32 12.17
CA THR A 73 11.29 -1.51 13.37
C THR A 73 9.95 -1.04 13.94
N GLU A 74 9.98 -0.59 15.21
CA GLU A 74 8.77 -0.06 15.85
C GLU A 74 8.27 1.22 15.16
N GLU A 75 9.16 2.06 14.66
CA GLU A 75 8.82 3.28 13.92
C GLU A 75 8.01 2.94 12.66
N LEU A 76 8.47 1.96 11.87
CA LEU A 76 7.75 1.49 10.67
C LEU A 76 6.39 0.88 11.02
N ARG A 77 6.29 0.15 12.14
CA ARG A 77 5.03 -0.39 12.64
C ARG A 77 4.03 0.71 12.95
N GLN A 78 4.46 1.72 13.70
CA GLN A 78 3.61 2.86 14.09
C GLN A 78 3.17 3.68 12.88
N GLU A 79 4.03 3.84 11.89
CA GLU A 79 3.67 4.50 10.63
C GLU A 79 2.57 3.75 9.88
N VAL A 80 2.69 2.44 9.72
CA VAL A 80 1.67 1.59 9.07
C VAL A 80 0.36 1.62 9.85
N ILE A 81 0.40 1.52 11.18
CA ILE A 81 -0.82 1.58 12.02
C ILE A 81 -1.54 2.92 11.83
N LYS A 82 -0.80 4.03 11.82
CA LYS A 82 -1.35 5.36 11.57
C LYS A 82 -2.00 5.45 10.20
N MET A 83 -1.36 4.92 9.16
CA MET A 83 -1.91 4.86 7.81
C MET A 83 -3.22 4.04 7.76
N PHE A 84 -3.27 2.89 8.43
CA PHE A 84 -4.49 2.07 8.51
C PHE A 84 -5.63 2.83 9.20
N GLN A 85 -5.33 3.53 10.29
CA GLN A 85 -6.33 4.36 10.98
C GLN A 85 -6.88 5.46 10.08
N GLU A 86 -6.03 6.15 9.32
CA GLU A 86 -6.44 7.18 8.37
C GLU A 86 -7.29 6.59 7.23
N MET A 87 -6.89 5.45 6.67
CA MET A 87 -7.65 4.74 5.62
C MET A 87 -9.04 4.33 6.12
N HIS A 88 -9.16 3.79 7.33
CA HIS A 88 -10.44 3.43 7.93
C HIS A 88 -11.33 4.66 8.14
N GLN A 89 -10.78 5.77 8.63
CA GLN A 89 -11.53 7.02 8.79
C GLN A 89 -12.07 7.57 7.46
N TYR A 90 -11.29 7.46 6.38
CA TYR A 90 -11.77 7.84 5.04
C TYR A 90 -12.88 6.92 4.55
N TYR A 91 -12.73 5.62 4.77
CA TYR A 91 -13.73 4.63 4.40
C TYR A 91 -15.05 4.83 5.15
N GLU A 92 -15.00 5.00 6.48
CA GLU A 92 -16.19 5.22 7.32
C GLU A 92 -16.95 6.51 6.96
N ARG A 93 -16.24 7.55 6.58
CA ARG A 93 -16.84 8.82 6.15
C ARG A 93 -17.27 8.84 4.69
N GLY A 94 -17.03 7.77 3.93
CA GLY A 94 -17.25 7.74 2.48
C GLY A 94 -16.44 8.80 1.72
N TYR A 95 -15.29 9.21 2.27
CA TYR A 95 -14.47 10.27 1.72
C TYR A 95 -13.39 9.73 0.80
N THR A 96 -13.34 10.23 -0.43
CA THR A 96 -12.26 9.97 -1.37
C THR A 96 -11.33 11.17 -1.41
N PRO A 97 -10.04 11.02 -1.01
CA PRO A 97 -9.08 12.11 -1.05
C PRO A 97 -8.88 12.67 -2.47
N LYS A 98 -8.77 14.00 -2.59
CA LYS A 98 -8.45 14.62 -3.87
C LYS A 98 -7.01 14.30 -4.27
N VAL A 99 -6.83 13.85 -5.50
CA VAL A 99 -5.53 13.44 -6.03
C VAL A 99 -5.03 14.46 -7.05
N LYS A 100 -3.82 15.01 -6.83
CA LYS A 100 -3.18 15.86 -7.83
C LYS A 100 -2.68 15.00 -9.01
N LYS A 101 -3.10 15.33 -10.22
CA LYS A 101 -2.59 14.67 -11.43
C LYS A 101 -1.08 14.79 -11.52
N SER A 102 -0.40 13.65 -11.68
CA SER A 102 1.06 13.55 -11.82
C SER A 102 1.45 12.71 -13.03
N LYS A 103 2.75 12.66 -13.35
CA LYS A 103 3.26 11.77 -14.41
C LYS A 103 2.99 10.29 -14.09
N ALA A 104 2.97 9.91 -12.82
CA ALA A 104 2.67 8.55 -12.38
C ALA A 104 1.24 8.10 -12.75
N CYS A 105 0.29 9.01 -12.92
CA CYS A 105 -1.07 8.68 -13.35
C CYS A 105 -1.13 8.02 -14.73
N ASN A 106 -0.13 8.23 -15.59
CA ASN A 106 -0.12 7.65 -16.94
C ASN A 106 0.04 6.12 -16.92
N SER A 107 0.74 5.58 -15.93
CA SER A 107 0.98 4.15 -15.73
C SER A 107 0.21 3.56 -14.54
N CYS A 108 -0.73 4.32 -13.97
CA CYS A 108 -1.51 3.88 -12.83
C CYS A 108 -2.66 2.97 -13.27
N SER A 109 -2.79 1.79 -12.67
CA SER A 109 -3.87 0.85 -12.93
C SER A 109 -5.26 1.38 -12.52
N LEU A 110 -5.31 2.33 -11.58
CA LEU A 110 -6.55 2.95 -11.09
C LEU A 110 -6.96 4.19 -11.88
N LYS A 111 -6.25 4.56 -12.94
CA LYS A 111 -6.47 5.80 -13.71
C LYS A 111 -7.90 5.98 -14.20
N GLU A 112 -8.52 4.90 -14.68
CA GLU A 112 -9.88 4.91 -15.23
C GLU A 112 -10.98 4.95 -14.14
N ILE A 113 -10.63 4.63 -12.90
CA ILE A 113 -11.53 4.71 -11.73
C ILE A 113 -11.33 6.04 -11.01
N CYS A 114 -10.07 6.42 -10.79
CA CYS A 114 -9.68 7.65 -10.08
C CYS A 114 -10.03 8.92 -10.87
N LEU A 115 -10.02 8.86 -12.21
CA LEU A 115 -10.34 9.96 -13.12
C LEU A 115 -9.63 11.29 -12.77
N PRO A 116 -8.29 11.31 -12.62
CA PRO A 116 -7.55 12.47 -12.09
C PRO A 116 -7.62 13.72 -12.99
N LYS A 117 -8.21 13.61 -14.17
CA LYS A 117 -8.46 14.74 -15.07
C LYS A 117 -9.71 15.55 -14.67
N LEU A 118 -10.66 14.92 -13.96
CA LEU A 118 -11.94 15.54 -13.61
C LEU A 118 -11.86 16.48 -12.41
N GLU A 119 -10.76 16.49 -11.66
CA GLU A 119 -10.55 17.42 -10.53
C GLU A 119 -10.53 18.91 -10.93
N LYS A 120 -10.39 19.21 -12.23
CA LYS A 120 -10.42 20.57 -12.77
C LYS A 120 -11.75 20.91 -13.43
N THR A 121 -12.80 20.16 -13.16
CA THR A 121 -14.12 20.48 -13.69
C THR A 121 -14.64 21.73 -13.02
N ILE A 122 -15.10 22.66 -13.84
CA ILE A 122 -15.85 23.84 -13.42
C ILE A 122 -17.10 23.36 -12.68
N SER A 123 -17.47 23.99 -11.58
CA SER A 123 -18.73 23.62 -10.91
C SER A 123 -19.91 23.80 -11.87
N VAL A 124 -20.97 23.02 -11.70
CA VAL A 124 -22.17 23.14 -12.55
C VAL A 124 -22.71 24.56 -12.51
N SER A 125 -22.67 25.23 -11.36
CA SER A 125 -23.07 26.62 -11.18
C SER A 125 -22.23 27.59 -12.01
N ASP A 126 -20.91 27.40 -12.01
CA ASP A 126 -20.00 28.26 -12.78
C ASP A 126 -20.13 28.01 -14.29
N TYR A 127 -20.35 26.74 -14.68
CA TYR A 127 -20.62 26.39 -16.08
C TYR A 127 -21.89 27.07 -16.60
N ILE A 128 -22.99 26.99 -15.84
CA ILE A 128 -24.28 27.64 -16.19
C ILE A 128 -24.09 29.16 -16.23
N ALA A 129 -23.39 29.74 -15.26
CA ALA A 129 -23.13 31.18 -15.24
C ALA A 129 -22.27 31.66 -16.42
N GLN A 130 -21.37 30.85 -16.93
CA GLN A 130 -20.59 31.17 -18.14
C GLN A 130 -21.44 31.05 -19.40
N ALA A 131 -22.20 29.96 -19.53
CA ALA A 131 -23.10 29.76 -20.70
C ALA A 131 -24.14 30.88 -20.85
N LEU A 132 -24.77 31.31 -19.75
CA LEU A 132 -25.71 32.41 -19.78
C LEU A 132 -25.10 33.75 -20.17
N LYS A 133 -23.83 34.02 -19.86
CA LYS A 133 -23.11 35.24 -20.28
C LYS A 133 -22.73 35.22 -21.76
N GLU A 134 -22.51 34.07 -22.36
CA GLU A 134 -22.21 33.93 -23.78
C GLU A 134 -23.44 34.12 -24.65
N ASP A 135 -24.66 33.80 -24.14
CA ASP A 135 -25.95 34.00 -24.84
C ASP A 135 -26.44 35.46 -24.79
N GLU A 136 -25.83 36.32 -23.95
CA GLU A 136 -26.16 37.76 -23.84
C GLU A 136 -25.31 38.67 -24.76
N GLN A 137 -24.37 38.11 -25.53
CA GLN A 137 -23.53 38.83 -26.49
C GLN A 137 -23.94 38.57 -27.94
#